data_b5c6db1604a9d45fe81bb0251b7fea52
#
_entry.id   b5c6db1604a9d45fe81bb0251b7fea52
#
_cell.length_a   1.000
_cell.length_b   1.000
_cell.length_c   1.000
_cell.angle_alpha   90.00
_cell.angle_beta   90.00
_cell.angle_gamma   90.00
#
_symmetry.space_group_name_H-M   'P 1'
#
loop_
_entity.id
_entity.type
_entity.pdbx_description
1 polymer ?
#
loop_
_entity_poly.entity_id
_entity_poly.type
_entity_poly.pdbx_seq_one_letter_code
_entity_poly.pdbx_strand_id
1 'polypeptide(L)'
;VMGGIGDDFIMGGDGMDFLLGEAGDDWMEGGGRFDTLAGENSELMFNSTIVGNDVLNGQYGDTDYDAEAGDDIMVQGVGIQRSNGMSGFDWATHKDDPVAADSDLGIPIFPNQEAFILRDRFDLVEGLSGWKFDDVLTGRIAPVNTRVEATGTAAIPAPGAPLYQYSNALLE
;
A
#
# COMPACT_ATOMS: atom_id res chain seq x y z
N VAL A 1 9.21 -15.41 -5.47
CA VAL A 1 9.29 -15.14 -6.92
C VAL A 1 9.83 -13.75 -7.12
N MET A 2 10.55 -13.50 -8.23
CA MET A 2 11.10 -12.18 -8.57
C MET A 2 10.75 -11.92 -10.04
N GLY A 3 10.22 -10.74 -10.35
CA GLY A 3 9.92 -10.29 -11.71
C GLY A 3 11.18 -9.93 -12.46
N GLY A 4 11.85 -8.90 -12.03
CA GLY A 4 13.11 -8.45 -12.60
C GLY A 4 13.00 -7.06 -13.21
N ILE A 5 13.48 -6.89 -14.44
CA ILE A 5 13.41 -5.60 -15.12
C ILE A 5 12.29 -5.64 -16.15
N GLY A 6 11.40 -4.67 -16.12
CA GLY A 6 10.25 -4.52 -17.02
C GLY A 6 8.94 -4.75 -16.29
N ASP A 7 7.85 -4.52 -16.97
CA ASP A 7 6.51 -4.64 -16.40
C ASP A 7 6.12 -6.12 -16.37
N ASP A 8 6.03 -6.69 -15.16
CA ASP A 8 5.84 -8.11 -14.94
C ASP A 8 4.44 -8.45 -14.40
N PHE A 9 3.98 -9.67 -14.66
CA PHE A 9 2.80 -10.26 -14.04
C PHE A 9 3.20 -11.47 -13.21
N ILE A 10 3.06 -11.37 -11.89
CA ILE A 10 3.57 -12.36 -10.93
C ILE A 10 2.42 -12.99 -10.16
N MET A 11 2.39 -14.32 -10.08
CA MET A 11 1.41 -15.06 -9.30
C MET A 11 2.10 -15.99 -8.30
N GLY A 12 1.78 -15.85 -7.00
CA GLY A 12 2.23 -16.75 -5.94
C GLY A 12 1.51 -18.10 -5.97
N GLY A 13 0.19 -18.06 -5.84
CA GLY A 13 -0.65 -19.24 -5.86
C GLY A 13 -1.05 -19.73 -4.46
N ASP A 14 -1.11 -21.05 -4.25
CA ASP A 14 -1.43 -21.61 -2.94
C ASP A 14 -0.16 -21.73 -2.11
N GLY A 15 -0.04 -21.01 -1.04
CA GLY A 15 1.13 -21.16 -0.16
C GLY A 15 1.37 -19.96 0.71
N MET A 16 2.59 -19.89 1.22
CA MET A 16 3.15 -18.66 1.80
C MET A 16 4.19 -18.18 0.80
N ASP A 17 3.89 -17.10 0.12
CA ASP A 17 4.70 -16.63 -0.98
C ASP A 17 5.43 -15.32 -0.63
N PHE A 18 6.58 -15.14 -1.22
CA PHE A 18 7.34 -13.91 -1.18
C PHE A 18 7.58 -13.46 -2.63
N LEU A 19 6.93 -12.36 -3.00
CA LEU A 19 6.94 -11.82 -4.35
C LEU A 19 7.67 -10.48 -4.36
N LEU A 20 8.55 -10.30 -5.31
CA LEU A 20 9.26 -9.05 -5.60
C LEU A 20 9.01 -8.67 -7.05
N GLY A 21 8.51 -7.46 -7.31
CA GLY A 21 8.38 -6.92 -8.67
C GLY A 21 9.73 -6.56 -9.25
N GLU A 22 10.51 -5.81 -8.53
CA GLU A 22 11.79 -5.18 -8.86
C GLU A 22 11.59 -3.92 -9.71
N ALA A 23 11.96 -3.88 -10.97
CA ALA A 23 11.99 -2.62 -11.72
C ALA A 23 11.00 -2.59 -12.86
N GLY A 24 10.03 -1.72 -12.80
CA GLY A 24 8.96 -1.56 -13.78
C GLY A 24 7.62 -1.42 -13.08
N ASP A 25 6.56 -1.28 -13.84
CA ASP A 25 5.21 -1.21 -13.30
C ASP A 25 4.63 -2.64 -13.25
N ASP A 26 4.60 -3.25 -12.07
CA ASP A 26 4.33 -4.66 -11.88
C ASP A 26 2.91 -4.96 -11.39
N TRP A 27 2.40 -6.13 -11.74
CA TRP A 27 1.17 -6.67 -11.19
C TRP A 27 1.45 -7.98 -10.45
N MET A 28 1.20 -7.99 -9.14
CA MET A 28 1.43 -9.14 -8.28
C MET A 28 0.15 -9.66 -7.67
N GLU A 29 -0.03 -10.98 -7.69
CA GLU A 29 -1.11 -11.69 -7.02
C GLU A 29 -0.55 -12.70 -6.03
N GLY A 30 -0.80 -12.51 -4.73
CA GLY A 30 -0.33 -13.39 -3.66
C GLY A 30 -0.98 -14.77 -3.77
N GLY A 31 -2.28 -14.80 -3.67
CA GLY A 31 -3.05 -16.04 -3.75
C GLY A 31 -3.73 -16.41 -2.44
N GLY A 32 -3.36 -17.50 -1.83
CA GLY A 32 -3.96 -17.95 -0.59
C GLY A 32 -2.98 -18.19 0.54
N ARG A 33 -3.40 -17.91 1.75
CA ARG A 33 -2.66 -17.95 3.00
C ARG A 33 -1.95 -16.63 3.30
N PHE A 34 -0.76 -16.69 3.92
CA PHE A 34 0.03 -15.52 4.27
C PHE A 34 1.07 -15.25 3.19
N ASP A 35 1.04 -14.06 2.61
CA ASP A 35 1.96 -13.65 1.57
C ASP A 35 2.68 -12.35 1.91
N THR A 36 3.81 -12.13 1.27
CA THR A 36 4.53 -10.87 1.30
C THR A 36 4.76 -10.42 -0.13
N LEU A 37 4.24 -9.24 -0.46
CA LEU A 37 4.37 -8.62 -1.77
C LEU A 37 5.16 -7.32 -1.61
N ALA A 38 6.30 -7.22 -2.29
CA ALA A 38 7.08 -6.01 -2.37
C ALA A 38 7.13 -5.50 -3.81
N GLY A 39 6.83 -4.22 -4.01
CA GLY A 39 6.85 -3.59 -5.33
C GLY A 39 8.22 -3.75 -5.97
N GLU A 40 9.24 -3.34 -5.29
CA GLU A 40 10.59 -3.45 -5.81
C GLU A 40 11.38 -4.61 -5.16
N ASN A 41 12.41 -4.28 -4.39
CA ASN A 41 13.41 -5.25 -3.94
C ASN A 41 13.43 -5.52 -2.43
N SER A 42 12.42 -5.00 -1.71
CA SER A 42 12.33 -5.07 -0.25
C SER A 42 13.57 -4.50 0.46
N GLU A 43 13.99 -3.32 0.06
CA GLU A 43 15.17 -2.64 0.59
C GLU A 43 14.90 -2.04 1.97
N LEU A 44 15.39 -2.68 3.00
CA LEU A 44 15.15 -2.32 4.40
C LEU A 44 15.67 -0.93 4.80
N MET A 45 16.54 -0.34 4.02
CA MET A 45 17.17 0.94 4.34
C MET A 45 16.57 2.13 3.61
N PHE A 46 15.52 1.94 2.84
CA PHE A 46 14.83 3.00 2.09
C PHE A 46 15.74 3.79 1.14
N ASN A 47 16.74 3.15 0.59
CA ASN A 47 17.71 3.77 -0.30
C ASN A 47 17.76 3.12 -1.69
N SER A 48 16.77 2.34 -2.03
CA SER A 48 16.58 1.83 -3.39
C SER A 48 16.44 3.00 -4.37
N THR A 49 16.98 2.83 -5.55
CA THR A 49 16.79 3.73 -6.69
C THR A 49 15.90 3.10 -7.75
N ILE A 50 15.36 1.93 -7.44
CA ILE A 50 14.37 1.24 -8.25
C ILE A 50 13.03 1.88 -7.96
N VAL A 51 12.23 2.10 -8.98
CA VAL A 51 10.91 2.75 -8.90
C VAL A 51 9.97 2.08 -9.87
N GLY A 52 8.77 1.78 -9.43
CA GLY A 52 7.66 1.29 -10.23
C GLY A 52 6.34 1.87 -9.76
N ASN A 53 5.25 1.68 -10.49
CA ASN A 53 3.90 1.95 -10.01
C ASN A 53 3.15 0.63 -10.05
N ASP A 54 3.07 -0.01 -8.90
CA ASP A 54 2.74 -1.41 -8.81
C ASP A 54 1.30 -1.66 -8.39
N VAL A 55 0.78 -2.82 -8.75
CA VAL A 55 -0.47 -3.33 -8.22
C VAL A 55 -0.19 -4.59 -7.42
N LEU A 56 -0.35 -4.49 -6.11
CA LEU A 56 -0.15 -5.57 -5.17
C LEU A 56 -1.51 -6.11 -4.71
N ASN A 57 -1.86 -7.32 -5.10
CA ASN A 57 -3.14 -7.95 -4.78
C ASN A 57 -2.93 -9.23 -3.97
N GLY A 58 -3.19 -9.19 -2.67
CA GLY A 58 -3.03 -10.34 -1.78
C GLY A 58 -4.06 -11.44 -1.99
N GLN A 59 -5.23 -11.10 -2.53
CA GLN A 59 -6.37 -11.99 -2.74
C GLN A 59 -6.95 -12.57 -1.45
N TYR A 60 -6.49 -13.74 -0.97
CA TYR A 60 -7.07 -14.43 0.18
C TYR A 60 -6.03 -14.71 1.25
N GLY A 61 -6.31 -14.36 2.48
CA GLY A 61 -5.42 -14.56 3.62
C GLY A 61 -4.84 -13.26 4.13
N ASP A 62 -3.95 -13.37 5.10
CA ASP A 62 -3.25 -12.20 5.62
C ASP A 62 -2.08 -11.86 4.69
N THR A 63 -1.89 -10.58 4.38
CA THR A 63 -0.84 -10.14 3.46
C THR A 63 -0.05 -8.97 4.02
N ASP A 64 1.26 -9.03 3.84
CA ASP A 64 2.15 -7.89 4.04
C ASP A 64 2.48 -7.25 2.69
N TYR A 65 2.10 -5.99 2.54
CA TYR A 65 2.45 -5.17 1.39
C TYR A 65 3.57 -4.20 1.75
N ASP A 66 4.58 -4.17 0.93
CA ASP A 66 5.69 -3.23 0.97
C ASP A 66 5.82 -2.59 -0.41
N ALA A 67 5.10 -1.48 -0.62
CA ALA A 67 4.94 -0.90 -1.96
C ALA A 67 6.20 -0.17 -2.45
N GLU A 68 7.03 0.29 -1.52
CA GLU A 68 8.34 0.94 -1.71
C GLU A 68 8.29 2.28 -2.43
N ALA A 69 8.57 2.37 -3.71
CA ALA A 69 8.77 3.65 -4.38
C ALA A 69 8.00 3.76 -5.70
N GLY A 70 6.97 4.56 -5.70
CA GLY A 70 6.06 4.77 -6.82
C GLY A 70 4.73 5.30 -6.36
N ASP A 71 3.78 5.33 -7.23
CA ASP A 71 2.38 5.57 -6.89
C ASP A 71 1.64 4.23 -7.01
N ASP A 72 1.46 3.53 -5.87
CA ASP A 72 1.13 2.12 -5.84
C ASP A 72 -0.33 1.84 -5.45
N ILE A 73 -0.84 0.69 -5.85
CA ILE A 73 -2.17 0.21 -5.49
C ILE A 73 -2.07 -1.11 -4.72
N MET A 74 -2.49 -1.10 -3.46
CA MET A 74 -2.59 -2.27 -2.61
C MET A 74 -4.04 -2.72 -2.50
N VAL A 75 -4.38 -3.85 -3.11
CA VAL A 75 -5.72 -4.43 -3.07
C VAL A 75 -5.86 -5.26 -1.80
N GLN A 76 -6.61 -4.73 -0.85
CA GLN A 76 -6.93 -5.40 0.40
C GLN A 76 -7.83 -6.60 0.12
N GLY A 77 -7.49 -7.74 0.64
CA GLY A 77 -8.25 -8.96 0.48
C GLY A 77 -8.98 -9.38 1.74
N VAL A 78 -9.47 -10.61 1.74
CA VAL A 78 -10.06 -11.21 2.93
C VAL A 78 -8.94 -11.64 3.88
N GLY A 79 -8.85 -11.02 5.03
CA GLY A 79 -7.81 -11.29 6.04
C GLY A 79 -7.43 -10.01 6.79
N ILE A 80 -6.24 -9.99 7.35
CA ILE A 80 -5.66 -8.82 7.99
C ILE A 80 -4.43 -8.41 7.18
N GLN A 81 -4.49 -7.26 6.57
CA GLN A 81 -3.41 -6.74 5.76
C GLN A 81 -2.55 -5.74 6.54
N ARG A 82 -1.27 -5.73 6.20
CA ARG A 82 -0.32 -4.71 6.65
C ARG A 82 0.22 -4.02 5.41
N SER A 83 -0.17 -2.77 5.21
CA SER A 83 0.07 -2.02 3.99
C SER A 83 1.01 -0.86 4.27
N ASN A 84 2.23 -0.95 3.76
CA ASN A 84 3.25 0.09 3.83
C ASN A 84 3.46 0.70 2.45
N GLY A 85 3.04 1.94 2.26
CA GLY A 85 3.18 2.64 0.98
C GLY A 85 4.59 3.17 0.73
N MET A 86 5.29 3.56 1.78
CA MET A 86 6.64 4.14 1.80
C MET A 86 6.75 5.46 1.06
N SER A 87 6.97 5.50 -0.25
CA SER A 87 7.20 6.78 -0.93
C SER A 87 6.50 6.89 -2.28
N GLY A 88 5.59 7.82 -2.38
CA GLY A 88 4.73 8.06 -3.53
C GLY A 88 3.37 8.54 -3.10
N PHE A 89 2.38 8.30 -3.90
CA PHE A 89 0.97 8.41 -3.53
C PHE A 89 0.34 7.02 -3.60
N ASP A 90 0.13 6.42 -2.44
CA ASP A 90 -0.24 5.04 -2.33
C ASP A 90 -1.70 4.84 -1.98
N TRP A 91 -2.33 3.89 -2.62
CA TRP A 91 -3.76 3.67 -2.54
C TRP A 91 -4.09 2.27 -2.05
N ALA A 92 -4.75 2.17 -0.89
CA ALA A 92 -5.38 0.95 -0.43
C ALA A 92 -6.83 0.87 -0.94
N THR A 93 -7.22 -0.26 -1.51
CA THR A 93 -8.57 -0.46 -2.03
C THR A 93 -9.15 -1.80 -1.60
N HIS A 94 -10.41 -1.78 -1.16
CA HIS A 94 -11.18 -2.99 -0.87
C HIS A 94 -11.94 -3.51 -2.11
N LYS A 95 -11.42 -3.21 -3.29
CA LYS A 95 -11.98 -3.70 -4.54
C LYS A 95 -12.05 -5.24 -4.53
N ASP A 96 -13.20 -5.77 -4.90
CA ASP A 96 -13.52 -7.20 -4.93
C ASP A 96 -13.72 -7.88 -3.57
N ASP A 97 -13.66 -7.16 -2.46
CA ASP A 97 -14.05 -7.70 -1.16
C ASP A 97 -15.49 -8.25 -1.19
N PRO A 98 -15.73 -9.44 -0.61
CA PRO A 98 -17.05 -10.06 -0.58
C PRO A 98 -17.98 -9.48 0.49
N VAL A 99 -17.47 -8.63 1.37
CA VAL A 99 -18.17 -7.99 2.49
C VAL A 99 -17.83 -6.51 2.58
N ALA A 100 -18.61 -5.77 3.38
CA ALA A 100 -18.30 -4.37 3.66
C ALA A 100 -16.98 -4.22 4.42
N ALA A 101 -16.17 -3.27 4.00
CA ALA A 101 -14.93 -2.94 4.65
C ALA A 101 -15.15 -2.07 5.90
N ASP A 102 -14.32 -2.29 6.92
CA ASP A 102 -14.16 -1.41 8.08
C ASP A 102 -12.68 -1.08 8.26
N SER A 103 -12.23 -0.06 7.56
CA SER A 103 -10.82 0.29 7.43
C SER A 103 -10.50 1.67 7.94
N ASP A 104 -9.35 1.80 8.62
CA ASP A 104 -8.90 3.03 9.25
C ASP A 104 -7.40 3.26 9.02
N LEU A 105 -7.06 4.22 8.17
CA LEU A 105 -5.67 4.61 7.90
C LEU A 105 -4.92 5.12 9.16
N GLY A 106 -5.62 5.38 10.25
CA GLY A 106 -5.03 5.76 11.54
C GLY A 106 -4.44 4.58 12.33
N ILE A 107 -4.67 3.34 11.91
CA ILE A 107 -4.13 2.16 12.59
C ILE A 107 -2.76 1.82 11.97
N PRO A 108 -1.64 2.06 12.69
CA PRO A 108 -0.31 1.82 12.15
C PRO A 108 0.04 0.33 12.12
N ILE A 109 0.99 -0.06 11.26
CA ILE A 109 1.48 -1.44 11.14
C ILE A 109 2.02 -1.97 12.47
N PHE A 110 2.71 -1.12 13.23
CA PHE A 110 3.22 -1.44 14.57
C PHE A 110 2.49 -0.63 15.66
N PRO A 111 1.28 -1.03 16.06
CA PRO A 111 0.56 -0.33 17.11
C PRO A 111 1.17 -0.60 18.50
N ASN A 112 1.04 0.35 19.39
CA ASN A 112 1.54 0.22 20.78
C ASN A 112 0.85 -0.91 21.59
N GLN A 113 -0.25 -1.46 21.08
CA GLN A 113 -1.03 -2.53 21.72
C GLN A 113 -1.42 -3.57 20.66
N GLU A 114 -0.48 -4.33 20.17
CA GLU A 114 -0.67 -5.27 19.06
C GLU A 114 -1.69 -6.38 19.28
N ALA A 115 -1.85 -6.84 20.53
CA ALA A 115 -2.49 -8.11 20.83
C ALA A 115 -3.98 -8.21 20.49
N PHE A 116 -4.63 -7.12 20.10
CA PHE A 116 -6.10 -7.06 19.97
C PHE A 116 -6.62 -6.34 18.73
N ILE A 117 -5.75 -5.92 17.81
CA ILE A 117 -6.19 -5.25 16.59
C ILE A 117 -6.33 -6.30 15.48
N LEU A 118 -7.56 -6.75 15.27
CA LEU A 118 -7.93 -7.66 14.18
C LEU A 118 -8.49 -6.84 13.00
N ARG A 119 -7.71 -5.88 12.52
CA ARG A 119 -8.05 -4.98 11.42
C ARG A 119 -6.81 -4.71 10.58
N ASP A 120 -7.03 -4.27 9.36
CA ASP A 120 -5.97 -3.80 8.48
C ASP A 120 -5.19 -2.65 9.09
N ARG A 121 -3.93 -2.57 8.76
CA ARG A 121 -2.97 -1.61 9.32
C ARG A 121 -2.22 -0.93 8.20
N PHE A 122 -1.97 0.36 8.37
CA PHE A 122 -1.46 1.20 7.30
C PHE A 122 -0.34 2.12 7.80
N ASP A 123 0.75 2.16 7.06
CA ASP A 123 1.77 3.20 7.19
C ASP A 123 2.05 3.82 5.82
N LEU A 124 2.15 5.14 5.77
CA LEU A 124 2.50 5.90 4.55
C LEU A 124 1.56 5.61 3.35
N VAL A 125 0.26 5.39 3.61
CA VAL A 125 -0.78 5.22 2.60
C VAL A 125 -1.68 6.46 2.61
N GLU A 126 -1.89 7.09 1.46
CA GLU A 126 -2.63 8.34 1.33
C GLU A 126 -4.07 8.16 0.87
N GLY A 127 -4.34 7.13 0.07
CA GLY A 127 -5.66 6.84 -0.48
C GLY A 127 -6.32 5.62 0.13
N LEU A 128 -7.64 5.68 0.30
CA LEU A 128 -8.43 4.54 0.76
C LEU A 128 -9.76 4.51 0.03
N SER A 129 -10.15 3.35 -0.47
CA SER A 129 -11.47 3.17 -1.08
C SER A 129 -12.11 1.84 -0.70
N GLY A 130 -13.43 1.84 -0.61
CA GLY A 130 -14.26 0.67 -0.49
C GLY A 130 -14.63 0.08 -1.85
N TRP A 131 -15.69 -0.74 -1.86
CA TRP A 131 -16.20 -1.36 -3.08
C TRP A 131 -17.73 -1.21 -3.19
N LYS A 132 -18.44 -2.27 -3.33
CA LYS A 132 -19.87 -2.29 -3.64
C LYS A 132 -20.80 -2.40 -2.44
N PHE A 133 -20.27 -2.42 -1.24
CA PHE A 133 -21.03 -2.52 0.01
C PHE A 133 -21.07 -1.19 0.76
N ASP A 134 -21.75 -1.16 1.88
CA ASP A 134 -21.81 0.01 2.77
C ASP A 134 -20.55 0.02 3.66
N ASP A 135 -19.47 0.56 3.15
CA ASP A 135 -18.16 0.55 3.78
C ASP A 135 -18.02 1.64 4.85
N VAL A 136 -17.21 1.36 5.88
CA VAL A 136 -16.79 2.34 6.88
C VAL A 136 -15.31 2.62 6.67
N LEU A 137 -15.00 3.79 6.15
CA LEU A 137 -13.64 4.19 5.80
C LEU A 137 -13.24 5.41 6.62
N THR A 138 -12.15 5.30 7.37
CA THR A 138 -11.60 6.38 8.19
C THR A 138 -10.25 6.81 7.65
N GLY A 139 -10.16 8.09 7.30
CA GLY A 139 -8.89 8.69 6.91
C GLY A 139 -7.98 8.95 8.10
N ARG A 140 -6.69 9.05 7.85
CA ARG A 140 -5.72 9.41 8.88
C ARG A 140 -5.93 10.87 9.29
N ILE A 141 -6.15 11.14 10.56
CA ILE A 141 -5.93 12.47 11.13
C ILE A 141 -4.42 12.61 11.32
N ALA A 142 -3.71 12.89 10.24
CA ALA A 142 -2.29 13.14 10.37
C ALA A 142 -2.09 14.47 11.11
N PRO A 143 -1.28 14.51 12.16
CA PRO A 143 -0.52 15.72 12.40
C PRO A 143 0.25 15.96 11.09
N VAL A 144 0.15 17.18 10.55
CA VAL A 144 0.81 17.60 9.30
C VAL A 144 2.17 16.92 9.21
N ASN A 145 2.27 15.95 8.32
CA ASN A 145 3.33 15.00 8.43
C ASN A 145 4.62 15.64 7.95
N THR A 146 5.54 15.64 8.82
CA THR A 146 6.93 15.72 8.48
C THR A 146 7.31 14.47 7.67
N ARG A 147 6.86 14.39 6.44
CA ARG A 147 7.53 13.56 5.44
C ARG A 147 8.91 14.17 5.32
N VAL A 148 9.87 13.56 5.96
CA VAL A 148 11.27 13.89 5.73
C VAL A 148 11.62 13.28 4.38
N GLU A 149 11.33 14.01 3.32
CA GLU A 149 11.96 13.69 2.06
C GLU A 149 13.47 13.80 2.25
N ALA A 150 14.19 12.79 1.87
CA ALA A 150 15.64 12.70 2.06
C ALA A 150 16.44 13.81 1.35
N THR A 151 15.80 14.69 0.62
CA THR A 151 16.43 15.78 -0.11
C THR A 151 15.59 17.08 -0.09
N GLY A 152 15.53 17.76 1.05
CA GLY A 152 15.08 19.14 1.00
C GLY A 152 13.97 19.49 1.98
N THR A 153 14.01 20.71 2.42
CA THR A 153 13.04 21.37 3.27
C THR A 153 11.64 21.30 2.66
N ALA A 154 10.82 20.34 3.11
CA ALA A 154 9.42 20.33 2.78
C ALA A 154 8.78 21.61 3.33
N ALA A 155 8.28 22.48 2.46
CA ALA A 155 7.51 23.62 2.87
C ALA A 155 6.19 23.10 3.48
N ILE A 156 5.96 23.45 4.74
CA ILE A 156 4.68 23.16 5.41
C ILE A 156 3.58 23.90 4.60
N PRO A 157 2.58 23.20 4.04
CA PRO A 157 1.48 23.85 3.36
C PRO A 157 0.76 24.80 4.31
N ALA A 158 0.35 25.97 3.81
CA ALA A 158 -0.44 26.90 4.60
C ALA A 158 -1.73 26.23 5.11
N PRO A 159 -2.21 26.58 6.31
CA PRO A 159 -3.47 26.04 6.83
C PRO A 159 -4.61 26.24 5.82
N GLY A 160 -5.25 25.15 5.39
CA GLY A 160 -6.33 25.15 4.39
C GLY A 160 -5.91 24.95 2.95
N ALA A 161 -4.61 24.77 2.66
CA ALA A 161 -4.19 24.29 1.35
C ALA A 161 -4.56 22.82 1.16
N PRO A 162 -5.05 22.42 -0.03
CA PRO A 162 -5.26 21.00 -0.31
C PRO A 162 -3.92 20.27 -0.21
N LEU A 163 -3.92 19.15 0.53
CA LEU A 163 -2.72 18.37 0.80
C LEU A 163 -2.10 17.76 -0.46
N TYR A 164 -2.89 17.62 -1.52
CA TYR A 164 -2.45 17.10 -2.81
C TYR A 164 -3.19 17.79 -3.96
N GLN A 165 -2.47 18.19 -4.98
CA GLN A 165 -3.05 18.51 -6.28
C GLN A 165 -2.85 17.28 -7.18
N TYR A 166 -3.95 16.61 -7.49
CA TYR A 166 -3.94 15.60 -8.53
C TYR A 166 -3.50 16.24 -9.86
N SER A 167 -2.53 15.64 -10.52
CA SER A 167 -2.33 15.99 -11.93
C SER A 167 -3.51 15.44 -12.72
N ASN A 168 -4.08 16.24 -13.63
CA ASN A 168 -5.19 15.79 -14.48
C ASN A 168 -4.84 14.54 -15.33
N ALA A 169 -3.58 14.17 -15.41
CA ALA A 169 -3.12 12.97 -16.10
C ALA A 169 -3.54 11.64 -15.44
N LEU A 170 -3.93 11.67 -14.17
CA LEU A 170 -4.40 10.47 -13.44
C LEU A 170 -5.91 10.26 -13.57
N LEU A 171 -6.64 11.23 -14.18
CA LEU A 171 -8.11 11.21 -14.32
C LEU A 171 -8.57 11.08 -15.78
N GLU A 172 -7.66 10.96 -16.74
CA GLU A 172 -7.92 10.70 -18.14
C GLU A 172 -7.64 9.22 -18.50
#